data_6f7d9f9a46e8e98129c2ac744a6c5832
#
_entry.id   6f7d9f9a46e8e98129c2ac744a6c5832
#
_cell.length_a   1.000
_cell.length_b   1.000
_cell.length_c   1.000
_cell.angle_alpha   90.00
_cell.angle_beta   90.00
_cell.angle_gamma   90.00
#
_symmetry.space_group_name_H-M   'P 1'
#
loop_
_entity.id
_entity.type
_entity.pdbx_description
1 polymer ?
#
loop_
_entity_poly.entity_id
_entity_poly.type
_entity_poly.pdbx_seq_one_letter_code
_entity_poly.pdbx_strand_id
1 'polypeptide(L)'
;MGAAEEHQNRSLLRARDRIDLDYRTPLDVAALAAVACMSQAHFIRSFKAAFGETPYRYLQRRRIERAMERLRRTDRTVSEVCVEVGWSSFATFSRTFREVVGCSPSEYRAAAAVAREGQVATCFVKSWTRPAGSSRSGPASGIDAA
;
A
#
# COMPACT_ATOMS: atom_id res chain seq x y z
N MET A 1 4.25 -25.59 -13.03
CA MET A 1 3.97 -24.18 -13.40
C MET A 1 4.30 -24.01 -14.88
N GLY A 2 3.33 -23.60 -15.67
CA GLY A 2 3.52 -23.44 -17.10
C GLY A 2 4.18 -22.12 -17.46
N ALA A 3 4.88 -22.08 -18.61
CA ALA A 3 5.52 -20.87 -19.14
C ALA A 3 4.55 -19.69 -19.30
N ALA A 4 3.27 -19.97 -19.60
CA ALA A 4 2.23 -18.95 -19.70
C ALA A 4 1.95 -18.28 -18.35
N GLU A 5 1.93 -19.04 -17.27
CA GLU A 5 1.70 -18.55 -15.91
C GLU A 5 2.88 -17.70 -15.40
N GLU A 6 4.09 -18.12 -15.70
CA GLU A 6 5.29 -17.33 -15.43
C GLU A 6 5.31 -16.02 -16.20
N HIS A 7 4.89 -16.05 -17.46
CA HIS A 7 4.79 -14.87 -18.30
C HIS A 7 3.75 -13.88 -17.73
N GLN A 8 2.59 -14.39 -17.34
CA GLN A 8 1.53 -13.59 -16.71
C GLN A 8 2.01 -12.93 -15.43
N ASN A 9 2.64 -13.70 -14.54
CA ASN A 9 3.18 -13.19 -13.28
C ASN A 9 4.21 -12.09 -13.50
N ARG A 10 5.08 -12.29 -14.47
CA ARG A 10 6.10 -11.28 -14.84
C ARG A 10 5.48 -10.00 -15.38
N SER A 11 4.41 -10.12 -16.16
CA SER A 11 3.67 -8.98 -16.68
C SER A 11 2.94 -8.20 -15.57
N LEU A 12 2.36 -8.90 -14.61
CA LEU A 12 1.74 -8.28 -13.43
C LEU A 12 2.76 -7.57 -12.54
N LEU A 13 3.95 -8.13 -12.38
CA LEU A 13 5.04 -7.47 -11.65
C LEU A 13 5.46 -6.16 -12.33
N ARG A 14 5.58 -6.14 -13.65
CA ARG A 14 5.88 -4.90 -14.41
C ARG A 14 4.80 -3.84 -14.22
N ALA A 15 3.54 -4.24 -14.24
CA ALA A 15 2.42 -3.32 -14.01
C ALA A 15 2.47 -2.74 -12.58
N ARG A 16 2.75 -3.56 -11.59
CA ARG A 16 2.94 -3.13 -10.20
C ARG A 16 4.09 -2.14 -10.06
N ASP A 17 5.23 -2.45 -10.66
CA ASP A 17 6.40 -1.58 -10.63
C ASP A 17 6.09 -0.22 -11.28
N ARG A 18 5.25 -0.22 -12.33
CA ARG A 18 4.79 1.01 -12.96
C ARG A 18 3.93 1.85 -12.02
N ILE A 19 3.05 1.24 -11.25
CA ILE A 19 2.28 1.94 -10.21
C ILE A 19 3.23 2.55 -9.18
N ASP A 20 4.24 1.83 -8.76
CA ASP A 20 5.22 2.32 -7.77
C ASP A 20 6.04 3.51 -8.28
N LEU A 21 6.36 3.53 -9.55
CA LEU A 21 7.07 4.65 -10.18
C LEU A 21 6.18 5.87 -10.35
N ASP A 22 4.94 5.67 -10.77
CA ASP A 22 4.01 6.73 -11.15
C ASP A 22 2.92 6.99 -10.08
N TYR A 23 3.18 6.68 -8.83
CA TYR A 23 2.18 6.74 -7.76
C TYR A 23 1.55 8.13 -7.57
N ARG A 24 2.20 9.19 -8.02
CA ARG A 24 1.70 10.58 -7.95
C ARG A 24 0.66 10.90 -9.00
N THR A 25 0.60 10.13 -10.07
CA THR A 25 -0.33 10.34 -11.17
C THR A 25 -1.61 9.53 -10.98
N PRO A 26 -2.74 9.95 -11.60
CA PRO A 26 -3.94 9.14 -11.60
C PRO A 26 -3.70 7.75 -12.17
N LEU A 27 -4.38 6.76 -11.63
CA LEU A 27 -4.28 5.38 -12.11
C LEU A 27 -4.90 5.25 -13.49
N ASP A 28 -4.12 4.80 -14.45
CA ASP A 28 -4.58 4.44 -15.80
C ASP A 28 -4.62 2.92 -15.94
N VAL A 29 -5.76 2.34 -15.65
CA VAL A 29 -5.96 0.89 -15.72
C VAL A 29 -5.80 0.38 -17.14
N ALA A 30 -6.23 1.14 -18.15
CA ALA A 30 -6.07 0.76 -19.56
C ALA A 30 -4.60 0.64 -19.95
N ALA A 31 -3.78 1.61 -19.56
CA ALA A 31 -2.33 1.57 -19.81
C ALA A 31 -1.65 0.41 -19.07
N LEU A 32 -2.01 0.16 -17.83
CA LEU A 32 -1.47 -0.95 -17.05
C LEU A 32 -1.87 -2.32 -17.61
N ALA A 33 -3.12 -2.47 -18.03
CA ALA A 33 -3.60 -3.68 -18.69
C ALA A 33 -2.85 -3.93 -20.01
N ALA A 34 -2.58 -2.88 -20.78
CA ALA A 34 -1.77 -2.97 -22.00
C ALA A 34 -0.33 -3.43 -21.71
N VAL A 35 0.31 -2.89 -20.66
CA VAL A 35 1.64 -3.35 -20.20
C VAL A 35 1.61 -4.84 -19.85
N ALA A 36 0.53 -5.31 -19.25
CA ALA A 36 0.34 -6.71 -18.90
C ALA A 36 -0.16 -7.59 -20.06
N CYS A 37 -0.44 -7.01 -21.22
CA CYS A 37 -1.04 -7.70 -22.37
C CYS A 37 -2.38 -8.37 -22.04
N MET A 38 -3.21 -7.69 -21.28
CA MET A 38 -4.50 -8.17 -20.80
C MET A 38 -5.63 -7.19 -21.10
N SER A 39 -6.88 -7.67 -21.13
CA SER A 39 -8.04 -6.78 -21.02
C SER A 39 -8.08 -6.12 -19.64
N GLN A 40 -8.75 -4.98 -19.52
CA GLN A 40 -8.84 -4.28 -18.22
C GLN A 40 -9.47 -5.15 -17.14
N ALA A 41 -10.57 -5.84 -17.44
CA ALA A 41 -11.25 -6.70 -16.49
C ALA A 41 -10.38 -7.89 -16.05
N HIS A 42 -9.68 -8.51 -17.00
CA HIS A 42 -8.77 -9.60 -16.71
C HIS A 42 -7.58 -9.12 -15.88
N PHE A 43 -7.02 -7.96 -16.21
CA PHE A 43 -5.93 -7.34 -15.46
C PHE A 43 -6.31 -7.10 -13.98
N ILE A 44 -7.46 -6.47 -13.73
CA ILE A 44 -7.93 -6.19 -12.37
C ILE A 44 -8.07 -7.48 -11.55
N ARG A 45 -8.71 -8.50 -12.12
CA ARG A 45 -8.88 -9.80 -11.45
C ARG A 45 -7.55 -10.50 -11.19
N SER A 46 -6.68 -10.53 -12.19
CA SER A 46 -5.36 -11.17 -12.09
C SER A 46 -4.45 -10.46 -11.10
N PHE A 47 -4.48 -9.12 -11.09
CA PHE A 47 -3.72 -8.32 -10.13
C PHE A 47 -4.18 -8.60 -8.70
N LYS A 48 -5.49 -8.59 -8.47
CA LYS A 48 -6.06 -8.92 -7.15
C LYS A 48 -5.72 -10.35 -6.71
N ALA A 49 -5.79 -11.31 -7.62
CA ALA A 49 -5.42 -12.70 -7.32
C ALA A 49 -3.93 -12.83 -6.97
N ALA A 50 -3.04 -12.13 -7.69
CA ALA A 50 -1.61 -12.18 -7.48
C ALA A 50 -1.14 -11.42 -6.23
N PHE A 51 -1.71 -10.25 -5.95
CA PHE A 51 -1.25 -9.33 -4.91
C PHE A 51 -2.22 -9.16 -3.74
N GLY A 52 -3.40 -9.77 -3.79
CA GLY A 52 -4.40 -9.72 -2.72
C GLY A 52 -5.23 -8.44 -2.65
N GLU A 53 -4.96 -7.47 -3.49
CA GLU A 53 -5.67 -6.19 -3.55
C GLU A 53 -5.79 -5.69 -4.99
N THR A 54 -6.81 -4.87 -5.27
CA THR A 54 -6.99 -4.28 -6.60
C THR A 54 -5.86 -3.29 -6.92
N PRO A 55 -5.60 -2.97 -8.20
CA PRO A 55 -4.63 -1.95 -8.57
C PRO A 55 -4.89 -0.60 -7.91
N TYR A 56 -6.15 -0.19 -7.82
CA TYR A 56 -6.53 1.07 -7.18
C TYR A 56 -6.21 1.07 -5.68
N ARG A 57 -6.54 -0.01 -4.98
CA ARG A 57 -6.25 -0.16 -3.55
C ARG A 57 -4.74 -0.21 -3.30
N TYR A 58 -4.00 -0.87 -4.16
CA TYR A 58 -2.55 -0.90 -4.13
C TYR A 58 -1.96 0.52 -4.24
N LEU A 59 -2.45 1.32 -5.22
CA LEU A 59 -2.01 2.71 -5.39
C LEU A 59 -2.30 3.55 -4.15
N GLN A 60 -3.51 3.46 -3.60
CA GLN A 60 -3.87 4.19 -2.38
C GLN A 60 -2.92 3.86 -1.22
N ARG A 61 -2.65 2.59 -1.02
CA ARG A 61 -1.74 2.13 0.03
C ARG A 61 -0.32 2.68 -0.19
N ARG A 62 0.20 2.63 -1.41
CA ARG A 62 1.53 3.17 -1.72
C ARG A 62 1.61 4.67 -1.47
N ARG A 63 0.58 5.42 -1.82
CA ARG A 63 0.49 6.85 -1.52
C ARG A 63 0.50 7.13 -0.02
N ILE A 64 -0.23 6.35 0.77
CA ILE A 64 -0.24 6.48 2.23
C ILE A 64 1.13 6.13 2.83
N GLU A 65 1.79 5.08 2.38
CA GLU A 65 3.16 4.75 2.81
C GLU A 65 4.15 5.88 2.52
N ARG A 66 4.05 6.51 1.35
CA ARG A 66 4.87 7.66 1.00
C ARG A 66 4.55 8.90 1.85
N ALA A 67 3.27 9.11 2.14
CA ALA A 67 2.85 10.18 3.04
C ALA A 67 3.41 9.98 4.45
N MET A 68 3.36 8.77 4.99
CA MET A 68 3.96 8.43 6.28
C MET A 68 5.45 8.77 6.31
N GLU A 69 6.18 8.42 5.27
CA GLU A 69 7.59 8.74 5.15
C GLU A 69 7.84 10.26 5.15
N ARG A 70 7.06 11.02 4.37
CA ARG A 70 7.16 12.48 4.30
C ARG A 70 6.83 13.15 5.63
N LEU A 71 5.79 12.70 6.29
CA LEU A 71 5.39 13.22 7.60
C LEU A 71 6.46 13.00 8.67
N ARG A 72 7.19 11.90 8.61
CA ARG A 72 8.29 11.61 9.54
C ARG A 72 9.57 12.38 9.25
N ARG A 73 9.88 12.61 7.97
CA ARG A 73 11.20 13.07 7.54
C ARG A 73 11.26 14.54 7.15
N THR A 74 10.12 15.18 6.96
CA THR A 74 10.06 16.57 6.51
C THR A 74 9.16 17.41 7.40
N ASP A 75 9.34 18.74 7.35
CA ASP A 75 8.48 19.70 8.05
C ASP A 75 7.34 20.22 7.16
N ARG A 76 7.11 19.60 6.01
CA ARG A 76 6.02 19.97 5.11
C ARG A 76 4.68 19.83 5.81
N THR A 77 3.75 20.74 5.50
CA THR A 77 2.40 20.67 6.06
C THR A 77 1.69 19.39 5.60
N VAL A 78 0.71 18.95 6.35
CA VAL A 78 -0.12 17.79 5.97
C VAL A 78 -0.77 18.00 4.61
N SER A 79 -1.24 19.22 4.31
CA SER A 79 -1.81 19.58 3.00
C SER A 79 -0.80 19.47 1.86
N GLU A 80 0.42 19.93 2.07
CA GLU A 80 1.51 19.79 1.09
C GLU A 80 1.84 18.32 0.84
N VAL A 81 1.92 17.51 1.88
CA VAL A 81 2.15 16.07 1.75
C VAL A 81 1.03 15.39 0.98
N CYS A 82 -0.22 15.74 1.27
CA CYS A 82 -1.40 15.24 0.55
C CYS A 82 -1.26 15.43 -0.97
N VAL A 83 -0.95 16.65 -1.39
CA VAL A 83 -0.76 16.98 -2.82
C VAL A 83 0.46 16.28 -3.40
N GLU A 84 1.57 16.28 -2.68
CA GLU A 84 2.83 15.69 -3.13
C GLU A 84 2.71 14.20 -3.44
N VAL A 85 1.94 13.48 -2.66
CA VAL A 85 1.75 12.03 -2.87
C VAL A 85 0.61 11.69 -3.83
N GLY A 86 0.01 12.69 -4.47
CA GLY A 86 -0.94 12.51 -5.56
C GLY A 86 -2.43 12.51 -5.18
N TRP A 87 -2.78 12.93 -3.96
CA TRP A 87 -4.18 13.11 -3.58
C TRP A 87 -4.71 14.48 -4.02
N SER A 88 -5.90 14.50 -4.59
CA SER A 88 -6.57 15.72 -5.01
C SER A 88 -7.55 16.25 -3.95
N SER A 89 -8.02 15.39 -3.05
CA SER A 89 -8.96 15.72 -1.97
C SER A 89 -8.31 15.48 -0.62
N PHE A 90 -8.15 16.55 0.15
CA PHE A 90 -7.63 16.46 1.52
C PHE A 90 -8.53 15.64 2.44
N ALA A 91 -9.86 15.78 2.31
CA ALA A 91 -10.81 15.02 3.10
C ALA A 91 -10.72 13.51 2.83
N THR A 92 -10.61 13.13 1.57
CA THR A 92 -10.42 11.72 1.18
C THR A 92 -9.06 11.20 1.65
N PHE A 93 -8.00 11.98 1.51
CA PHE A 93 -6.67 11.64 2.03
C PHE A 93 -6.71 11.38 3.54
N SER A 94 -7.23 12.30 4.31
CA SER A 94 -7.28 12.19 5.78
C SER A 94 -8.08 10.98 6.23
N ARG A 95 -9.21 10.73 5.61
CA ARG A 95 -10.06 9.56 5.89
C ARG A 95 -9.31 8.26 5.57
N THR A 96 -8.73 8.15 4.39
CA THR A 96 -7.99 6.96 3.97
C THR A 96 -6.75 6.76 4.83
N PHE A 97 -6.05 7.83 5.17
CA PHE A 97 -4.90 7.75 6.08
C PHE A 97 -5.31 7.19 7.44
N ARG A 98 -6.40 7.69 8.02
CA ARG A 98 -6.92 7.18 9.29
C ARG A 98 -7.37 5.72 9.22
N GLU A 99 -8.01 5.33 8.13
CA GLU A 99 -8.41 3.92 7.92
C GLU A 99 -7.21 2.99 7.83
N VAL A 100 -6.15 3.43 7.16
CA VAL A 100 -4.93 2.65 6.94
C VAL A 100 -4.02 2.62 8.16
N VAL A 101 -3.76 3.79 8.72
CA VAL A 101 -2.74 3.98 9.77
C VAL A 101 -3.34 3.89 11.18
N GLY A 102 -4.62 4.20 11.33
CA GLY A 102 -5.34 4.17 12.61
C GLY A 102 -5.37 5.50 13.36
N CYS A 103 -4.70 6.53 12.86
CA CYS A 103 -4.73 7.88 13.39
C CYS A 103 -4.66 8.93 12.27
N SER A 104 -4.92 10.19 12.61
CA SER A 104 -4.82 11.26 11.62
C SER A 104 -3.37 11.52 11.19
N PRO A 105 -3.15 12.14 10.02
CA PRO A 105 -1.80 12.53 9.60
C PRO A 105 -1.07 13.41 10.63
N SER A 106 -1.76 14.33 11.27
CA SER A 106 -1.18 15.21 12.30
C SER A 106 -0.79 14.44 13.56
N GLU A 107 -1.65 13.55 14.03
CA GLU A 107 -1.37 12.67 15.16
C GLU A 107 -0.19 11.74 14.86
N TYR A 108 -0.13 11.20 13.67
CA TYR A 108 0.98 10.36 13.22
C TYR A 108 2.32 11.13 13.26
N ARG A 109 2.35 12.36 12.76
CA ARG A 109 3.54 13.21 12.80
C ARG A 109 3.99 13.48 14.24
N ALA A 110 3.05 13.81 15.12
CA ALA A 110 3.34 14.07 16.53
C ALA A 110 3.93 12.84 17.22
N ALA A 111 3.34 11.65 16.99
CA ALA A 111 3.83 10.40 17.53
C ALA A 111 5.23 10.02 17.00
N ALA A 112 5.50 10.28 15.72
CA ALA A 112 6.82 10.05 15.12
C ALA A 112 7.90 11.00 15.69
N ALA A 113 7.55 12.24 16.01
CA ALA A 113 8.45 13.18 16.66
C ALA A 113 8.82 12.70 18.07
N VAL A 114 7.84 12.25 18.85
CA VAL A 114 8.06 11.66 20.18
C VAL A 114 8.94 10.42 20.12
N ALA A 115 8.74 9.55 19.13
CA ALA A 115 9.57 8.37 18.94
C ALA A 115 11.03 8.70 18.63
N ARG A 116 11.29 9.79 17.90
CA ARG A 116 12.66 10.29 17.64
C ARG A 116 13.36 10.81 18.90
N GLU A 117 12.59 11.29 19.87
CA GLU A 117 13.11 11.73 21.16
C GLU A 117 13.36 10.58 22.16
N GLY A 118 13.21 9.32 21.71
CA GLY A 118 13.49 8.14 22.50
C GLY A 118 12.31 7.58 23.28
N GLN A 119 11.11 8.08 23.05
CA GLN A 119 9.89 7.54 23.63
C GLN A 119 9.15 6.65 22.64
N VAL A 120 8.61 5.54 23.11
CA VAL A 120 7.84 4.62 22.26
C VAL A 120 6.53 5.25 21.87
N ALA A 121 6.34 5.48 20.59
CA ALA A 121 5.08 5.96 20.07
C ALA A 121 4.00 4.90 20.23
N THR A 122 2.95 5.26 20.97
CA THR A 122 1.80 4.38 21.16
C THR A 122 0.73 4.54 20.08
N CYS A 123 0.88 5.52 19.20
CA CYS A 123 0.04 5.62 18.01
C CYS A 123 0.50 4.58 17.00
N PHE A 124 0.02 3.36 17.17
CA PHE A 124 0.41 2.31 16.30
C PHE A 124 -0.54 2.07 15.19
N VAL A 125 0.03 2.23 14.08
CA VAL A 125 -0.28 1.52 12.89
C VAL A 125 -1.11 0.31 13.26
N LYS A 126 -2.42 0.38 13.08
CA LYS A 126 -3.12 -0.80 12.66
C LYS A 126 -2.39 -1.21 11.40
N SER A 127 -1.48 -2.16 11.58
CA SER A 127 -0.71 -2.59 10.44
C SER A 127 -1.69 -2.83 9.32
N TRP A 128 -1.59 -2.01 8.30
CA TRP A 128 -2.09 -2.44 7.04
C TRP A 128 -1.24 -3.64 6.71
N THR A 129 -1.66 -4.75 7.26
CA THR A 129 -1.14 -5.99 6.80
C THR A 129 -1.50 -6.05 5.33
N ARG A 130 -0.49 -6.08 4.50
CA ARG A 130 -0.62 -6.76 3.24
C ARG A 130 -1.53 -7.93 3.52
N PRO A 131 -2.60 -8.14 2.77
CA PRO A 131 -3.25 -9.43 2.84
C PRO A 131 -2.12 -10.43 2.68
N ALA A 132 -1.87 -11.18 3.73
CA ALA A 132 -0.83 -12.15 3.74
C ALA A 132 -1.08 -13.03 2.53
N GLY A 133 -0.22 -12.90 1.54
CA GLY A 133 -0.08 -13.96 0.59
C GLY A 133 0.09 -15.18 1.46
N SER A 134 -0.86 -16.07 1.44
CA SER A 134 -1.01 -17.24 2.27
C SER A 134 0.30 -17.99 2.48
N SER A 135 1.13 -17.49 3.34
CA SER A 135 2.04 -18.37 4.01
C SER A 135 1.22 -19.02 5.11
N ARG A 136 0.66 -20.15 4.78
CA ARG A 136 0.22 -21.08 5.78
C ARG A 136 1.46 -21.48 6.56
N SER A 137 1.72 -20.76 7.60
CA SER A 137 2.43 -21.37 8.69
C SER A 137 1.53 -22.50 9.16
N GLY A 138 1.98 -23.69 8.95
CA GLY A 138 1.35 -24.87 9.47
C GLY A 138 1.12 -24.72 10.96
N PRO A 139 0.14 -25.39 11.51
CA PRO A 139 -0.15 -25.35 12.92
C PRO A 139 1.12 -25.76 13.65
N ALA A 140 1.53 -24.93 14.55
CA ALA A 140 2.38 -25.37 15.61
C ALA A 140 1.64 -26.53 16.28
N SER A 141 2.18 -27.70 16.15
CA SER A 141 1.71 -28.87 16.85
C SER A 141 1.65 -28.49 18.32
N GLY A 142 0.44 -28.49 18.84
CA GLY A 142 0.27 -28.43 20.26
C GLY A 142 1.07 -29.55 20.86
N ILE A 143 1.99 -29.20 21.67
CA ILE A 143 2.67 -30.16 22.43
C ILE A 143 1.83 -30.42 23.63
N ASP A 144 1.49 -31.67 23.77
CA ASP A 144 1.07 -32.21 25.04
C ASP A 144 2.02 -31.79 26.13
N ALA A 145 1.53 -30.99 27.00
CA ALA A 145 2.08 -30.97 28.32
C ALA A 145 1.45 -32.15 29.06
N ALA A 146 2.22 -33.14 29.26
CA ALA A 146 1.86 -34.19 30.24
C ALA A 146 1.87 -33.63 31.64
#